data_76ab52600e3467eadaef4301d59a2ed8
#
_entry.id   76ab52600e3467eadaef4301d59a2ed8
#
_cell.length_a   1.000
_cell.length_b   1.000
_cell.length_c   1.000
_cell.angle_alpha   90.00
_cell.angle_beta   90.00
_cell.angle_gamma   90.00
#
_symmetry.space_group_name_H-M   'P 1'
#
loop_
_entity.id
_entity.type
_entity.pdbx_description
1 polymer ?
#
loop_
_entity_poly.entity_id
_entity_poly.type
_entity_poly.pdbx_seq_one_letter_code
_entity_poly.pdbx_strand_id
1 'polypeptide(L)'
;MNEAVIALTRALLGFNTLNPPGNEAECLRWLAAFLTENGFDVQLHQFGEKRLNLLASLPGSAAGKPLAFTGHLDTVPLGNAPWQQDAFAGEIADGKIYGRGSSDMKAAIAAFIVACINSAEVIVGGSGVVLLLTGGEETGCDGARAMINDPFMTLPRPGALIVGEPTANYPIIGHKGALWLRCETQGKTAHGAMPELGINAIYLAADAIGKIRHFDPGPPHPLMKRPTLNVGTIRGGLNINSVPDRASFDVDMRTDPTLAHHALTERLQQHLSDAVTISTLVDLPAVLTERRHPWIQSVFALCEPLHTAPLEARIVPYFTDAALLIDALGAPPCIILGPGEPTMAHQTDEYCVVERLYESVELYQRIIEDYCLFGLAAQTRF
;
A
#
# COMPACT_ATOMS: atom_id res chain seq x y z
N MET A 1 -4.87 -19.74 -20.10
CA MET A 1 -4.53 -18.40 -19.57
C MET A 1 -5.63 -17.86 -18.68
N ASN A 2 -6.80 -17.61 -19.20
CA ASN A 2 -7.93 -16.99 -18.45
C ASN A 2 -8.42 -17.85 -17.27
N GLU A 3 -8.46 -19.18 -17.40
CA GLU A 3 -8.83 -20.10 -16.32
C GLU A 3 -7.81 -20.11 -15.18
N ALA A 4 -6.51 -19.99 -15.49
CA ALA A 4 -5.45 -20.04 -14.49
C ALA A 4 -5.50 -18.82 -13.55
N VAL A 5 -5.70 -17.60 -14.07
CA VAL A 5 -5.77 -16.40 -13.23
C VAL A 5 -7.04 -16.38 -12.37
N ILE A 6 -8.16 -16.89 -12.90
CA ILE A 6 -9.39 -17.04 -12.11
C ILE A 6 -9.18 -18.06 -10.99
N ALA A 7 -8.58 -19.22 -11.31
CA ALA A 7 -8.33 -20.26 -10.31
C ALA A 7 -7.40 -19.77 -9.19
N LEU A 8 -6.32 -19.08 -9.55
CA LEU A 8 -5.37 -18.52 -8.57
C LEU A 8 -6.03 -17.41 -7.74
N THR A 9 -6.79 -16.50 -8.37
CA THR A 9 -7.53 -15.45 -7.65
C THR A 9 -8.50 -16.07 -6.64
N ARG A 10 -9.31 -17.06 -7.05
CA ARG A 10 -10.23 -17.77 -6.14
C ARG A 10 -9.50 -18.44 -4.98
N ALA A 11 -8.37 -19.10 -5.25
CA ALA A 11 -7.57 -19.73 -4.21
C ALA A 11 -7.10 -18.68 -3.17
N LEU A 12 -6.60 -17.53 -3.62
CA LEU A 12 -6.18 -16.44 -2.73
C LEU A 12 -7.35 -15.83 -1.95
N LEU A 13 -8.50 -15.64 -2.60
CA LEU A 13 -9.72 -15.12 -1.94
C LEU A 13 -10.24 -16.08 -0.87
N GLY A 14 -10.08 -17.39 -1.04
CA GLY A 14 -10.48 -18.41 -0.07
C GLY A 14 -9.79 -18.32 1.27
N PHE A 15 -8.66 -17.64 1.37
CA PHE A 15 -7.97 -17.41 2.65
C PHE A 15 -8.50 -16.17 3.35
N ASN A 16 -8.94 -16.34 4.61
CA ASN A 16 -9.31 -15.23 5.48
C ASN A 16 -8.04 -14.56 6.01
N THR A 17 -7.66 -13.46 5.39
CA THR A 17 -6.49 -12.64 5.74
C THR A 17 -6.89 -11.26 6.28
N LEU A 18 -8.03 -11.17 6.96
CA LEU A 18 -8.52 -9.92 7.55
C LEU A 18 -7.50 -9.33 8.54
N ASN A 19 -7.26 -8.05 8.43
CA ASN A 19 -6.37 -7.27 9.27
C ASN A 19 -7.09 -6.00 9.80
N PRO A 20 -7.23 -5.81 11.12
CA PRO A 20 -6.80 -6.70 12.19
C PRO A 20 -7.62 -8.00 12.28
N PRO A 21 -7.08 -9.10 12.89
CA PRO A 21 -5.79 -9.18 13.58
C PRO A 21 -4.58 -9.47 12.70
N GLY A 22 -4.77 -9.82 11.42
CA GLY A 22 -3.76 -10.31 10.50
C GLY A 22 -3.57 -11.83 10.60
N ASN A 23 -3.78 -12.54 9.48
CA ASN A 23 -3.74 -14.01 9.37
C ASN A 23 -3.13 -14.47 8.03
N GLU A 24 -2.17 -13.74 7.52
CA GLU A 24 -1.62 -13.96 6.17
C GLU A 24 -0.80 -15.25 6.05
N ALA A 25 -0.34 -15.80 7.18
CA ALA A 25 0.64 -16.89 7.20
C ALA A 25 0.19 -18.15 6.46
N GLU A 26 -1.07 -18.55 6.55
CA GLU A 26 -1.58 -19.74 5.85
C GLU A 26 -1.63 -19.50 4.35
N CYS A 27 -2.15 -18.36 3.92
CA CYS A 27 -2.18 -17.94 2.53
C CYS A 27 -0.78 -17.90 1.91
N LEU A 28 0.17 -17.26 2.61
CA LEU A 28 1.53 -17.11 2.11
C LEU A 28 2.32 -18.43 2.09
N ARG A 29 2.09 -19.36 3.02
CA ARG A 29 2.68 -20.71 2.95
C ARG A 29 2.15 -21.51 1.77
N TRP A 30 0.84 -21.44 1.52
CA TRP A 30 0.23 -22.06 0.35
C TRP A 30 0.80 -21.47 -0.95
N LEU A 31 0.89 -20.15 -1.02
CA LEU A 31 1.42 -19.43 -2.18
C LEU A 31 2.92 -19.74 -2.39
N ALA A 32 3.69 -19.89 -1.31
CA ALA A 32 5.10 -20.29 -1.37
C ALA A 32 5.27 -21.66 -2.02
N ALA A 33 4.45 -22.64 -1.65
CA ALA A 33 4.47 -23.96 -2.28
C ALA A 33 4.10 -23.87 -3.76
N PHE A 34 3.03 -23.14 -4.08
CA PHE A 34 2.61 -22.92 -5.47
C PHE A 34 3.71 -22.27 -6.32
N LEU A 35 4.37 -21.23 -5.82
CA LEU A 35 5.48 -20.55 -6.52
C LEU A 35 6.69 -21.48 -6.69
N THR A 36 7.03 -22.26 -5.66
CA THR A 36 8.15 -23.23 -5.75
C THR A 36 7.89 -24.30 -6.81
N GLU A 37 6.66 -24.84 -6.89
CA GLU A 37 6.25 -25.77 -7.94
C GLU A 37 6.33 -25.17 -9.35
N ASN A 38 6.23 -23.85 -9.47
CA ASN A 38 6.37 -23.10 -10.72
C ASN A 38 7.78 -22.53 -10.95
N GLY A 39 8.79 -23.03 -10.22
CA GLY A 39 10.20 -22.73 -10.47
C GLY A 39 10.75 -21.47 -9.82
N PHE A 40 10.02 -20.83 -8.92
CA PHE A 40 10.54 -19.70 -8.17
C PHE A 40 11.42 -20.14 -6.99
N ASP A 41 12.48 -19.40 -6.74
CA ASP A 41 13.18 -19.42 -5.46
C ASP A 41 12.38 -18.62 -4.44
N VAL A 42 11.99 -19.24 -3.32
CA VAL A 42 11.07 -18.63 -2.34
C VAL A 42 11.68 -18.56 -0.96
N GLN A 43 11.56 -17.40 -0.33
CA GLN A 43 11.91 -17.14 1.07
C GLN A 43 10.71 -16.58 1.83
N LEU A 44 10.37 -17.19 2.97
CA LEU A 44 9.35 -16.69 3.89
C LEU A 44 10.02 -15.89 5.02
N HIS A 45 9.41 -14.76 5.37
CA HIS A 45 9.84 -13.89 6.45
C HIS A 45 8.71 -13.73 7.47
N GLN A 46 8.89 -14.27 8.68
CA GLN A 46 7.89 -14.20 9.75
C GLN A 46 8.09 -12.94 10.59
N PHE A 47 7.04 -12.13 10.74
CA PHE A 47 7.06 -10.92 11.56
C PHE A 47 6.00 -10.90 12.68
N GLY A 48 5.24 -11.97 12.82
CA GLY A 48 4.26 -12.17 13.89
C GLY A 48 3.80 -13.62 13.95
N GLU A 49 2.96 -13.98 14.92
CA GLU A 49 2.54 -15.37 15.15
C GLU A 49 1.87 -15.98 13.91
N LYS A 50 0.96 -15.23 13.26
CA LYS A 50 0.24 -15.62 12.04
C LYS A 50 0.52 -14.67 10.87
N ARG A 51 1.65 -13.98 10.91
CA ARG A 51 1.99 -12.93 9.97
C ARG A 51 3.28 -13.27 9.25
N LEU A 52 3.22 -13.32 7.94
CA LEU A 52 4.35 -13.59 7.06
C LEU A 52 4.45 -12.56 5.94
N ASN A 53 5.66 -12.42 5.42
CA ASN A 53 5.94 -11.89 4.09
C ASN A 53 6.55 -13.01 3.25
N LEU A 54 6.57 -12.83 1.93
CA LEU A 54 7.16 -13.74 0.98
C LEU A 54 8.01 -12.96 -0.02
N LEU A 55 9.27 -13.38 -0.16
CA LEU A 55 10.15 -12.97 -1.25
C LEU A 55 10.29 -14.15 -2.21
N ALA A 56 9.96 -13.95 -3.48
CA ALA A 56 10.14 -14.95 -4.50
C ALA A 56 10.90 -14.38 -5.70
N SER A 57 11.69 -15.20 -6.38
CA SER A 57 12.42 -14.76 -7.57
C SER A 57 12.47 -15.84 -8.65
N LEU A 58 12.41 -15.38 -9.90
CA LEU A 58 12.85 -16.11 -11.06
C LEU A 58 14.13 -15.42 -11.57
N PRO A 59 15.31 -15.97 -11.27
CA PRO A 59 16.57 -15.33 -11.63
C PRO A 59 16.78 -15.33 -13.14
N GLY A 60 17.25 -14.22 -13.67
CA GLY A 60 17.64 -14.11 -15.07
C GLY A 60 19.10 -14.50 -15.32
N SER A 61 19.43 -14.94 -16.53
CA SER A 61 20.78 -15.27 -16.97
C SER A 61 21.52 -14.06 -17.58
N ALA A 62 20.79 -13.05 -18.02
CA ALA A 62 21.38 -11.84 -18.58
C ALA A 62 21.84 -10.86 -17.48
N ALA A 63 22.88 -10.08 -17.79
CA ALA A 63 23.30 -9.00 -16.90
C ALA A 63 22.23 -7.91 -16.84
N GLY A 64 21.82 -7.53 -15.63
CA GLY A 64 20.79 -6.50 -15.42
C GLY A 64 20.18 -6.58 -14.04
N LYS A 65 19.33 -5.60 -13.72
CA LYS A 65 18.56 -5.59 -12.49
C LYS A 65 17.19 -6.22 -12.77
N PRO A 66 16.65 -7.07 -11.87
CA PRO A 66 15.34 -7.68 -12.08
C PRO A 66 14.21 -6.65 -12.09
N LEU A 67 13.07 -6.99 -12.70
CA LEU A 67 11.81 -6.30 -12.51
C LEU A 67 11.21 -6.75 -11.17
N ALA A 68 10.79 -5.80 -10.34
CA ALA A 68 10.12 -6.11 -9.09
C ALA A 68 8.61 -5.89 -9.19
N PHE A 69 7.86 -6.73 -8.45
CA PHE A 69 6.44 -6.54 -8.16
C PHE A 69 6.23 -6.61 -6.66
N THR A 70 5.40 -5.73 -6.12
CA THR A 70 4.94 -5.81 -4.72
C THR A 70 3.42 -5.79 -4.65
N GLY A 71 2.90 -6.50 -3.65
CA GLY A 71 1.49 -6.53 -3.32
C GLY A 71 1.26 -7.15 -1.96
N HIS A 72 0.17 -6.74 -1.30
CA HIS A 72 -0.19 -7.23 0.02
C HIS A 72 -1.27 -8.32 -0.01
N LEU A 73 -1.22 -9.24 0.95
CA LEU A 73 -2.17 -10.35 1.09
C LEU A 73 -3.19 -10.12 2.21
N ASP A 74 -2.91 -9.21 3.14
CA ASP A 74 -3.91 -8.80 4.12
C ASP A 74 -5.03 -8.00 3.47
N THR A 75 -6.16 -7.97 4.14
CA THR A 75 -7.36 -7.27 3.66
C THR A 75 -8.08 -6.63 4.84
N VAL A 76 -8.77 -5.51 4.62
CA VAL A 76 -9.59 -4.88 5.66
C VAL A 76 -10.76 -5.76 6.11
N PRO A 77 -11.33 -5.54 7.32
CA PRO A 77 -12.54 -6.21 7.79
C PRO A 77 -13.71 -6.08 6.81
N LEU A 78 -14.65 -7.02 6.88
CA LEU A 78 -15.81 -7.08 5.98
C LEU A 78 -16.78 -5.90 6.13
N GLY A 79 -16.69 -5.15 7.23
CA GLY A 79 -17.64 -4.11 7.59
C GLY A 79 -18.90 -4.67 8.27
N ASN A 80 -19.89 -3.80 8.50
CA ASN A 80 -21.13 -4.16 9.21
C ASN A 80 -22.31 -4.42 8.26
N ALA A 81 -22.19 -4.04 6.99
CA ALA A 81 -23.24 -4.30 6.01
C ALA A 81 -23.23 -5.79 5.59
N PRO A 82 -24.42 -6.41 5.38
CA PRO A 82 -24.47 -7.78 4.93
C PRO A 82 -23.91 -7.90 3.50
N TRP A 83 -23.08 -8.90 3.26
CA TRP A 83 -22.61 -9.25 1.93
C TRP A 83 -23.69 -10.05 1.19
N GLN A 84 -23.89 -9.77 -0.08
CA GLN A 84 -24.80 -10.51 -0.96
C GLN A 84 -24.12 -11.77 -1.53
N GLN A 85 -22.81 -11.69 -1.79
CA GLN A 85 -21.97 -12.80 -2.20
C GLN A 85 -21.05 -13.20 -1.03
N ASP A 86 -20.65 -14.45 -0.94
CA ASP A 86 -19.68 -14.89 0.08
C ASP A 86 -18.34 -14.19 -0.16
N ALA A 87 -17.87 -13.46 0.86
CA ALA A 87 -16.66 -12.67 0.80
C ALA A 87 -15.37 -13.48 0.53
N PHE A 88 -15.43 -14.81 0.67
CA PHE A 88 -14.27 -15.71 0.50
C PHE A 88 -14.48 -16.77 -0.59
N ALA A 89 -15.61 -16.81 -1.28
CA ALA A 89 -15.88 -17.83 -2.30
C ALA A 89 -15.30 -17.52 -3.69
N GLY A 90 -15.03 -16.26 -4.00
CA GLY A 90 -14.58 -15.86 -5.33
C GLY A 90 -15.63 -16.17 -6.41
N GLU A 91 -16.90 -15.96 -6.13
CA GLU A 91 -18.00 -16.21 -7.06
C GLU A 91 -17.92 -15.25 -8.25
N ILE A 92 -18.27 -15.77 -9.44
CA ILE A 92 -18.35 -14.94 -10.64
C ILE A 92 -19.81 -14.76 -11.01
N ALA A 93 -20.23 -13.50 -11.03
CA ALA A 93 -21.56 -13.09 -11.52
C ALA A 93 -21.42 -11.79 -12.31
N ASP A 94 -22.17 -11.64 -13.38
CA ASP A 94 -22.24 -10.44 -14.23
C ASP A 94 -20.87 -9.91 -14.68
N GLY A 95 -19.93 -10.81 -15.01
CA GLY A 95 -18.57 -10.46 -15.45
C GLY A 95 -17.65 -9.94 -14.34
N LYS A 96 -17.98 -10.17 -13.08
CA LYS A 96 -17.24 -9.76 -11.90
C LYS A 96 -16.89 -10.95 -11.03
N ILE A 97 -15.69 -10.97 -10.45
CA ILE A 97 -15.30 -11.90 -9.41
C ILE A 97 -15.44 -11.20 -8.07
N TYR A 98 -16.31 -11.73 -7.21
CA TYR A 98 -16.62 -11.14 -5.90
C TYR A 98 -15.77 -11.76 -4.80
N GLY A 99 -15.38 -10.94 -3.83
CA GLY A 99 -14.68 -11.37 -2.63
C GLY A 99 -13.84 -10.26 -2.01
N ARG A 100 -13.62 -10.31 -0.69
CA ARG A 100 -12.74 -9.38 0.01
C ARG A 100 -11.30 -9.59 -0.45
N GLY A 101 -10.67 -8.52 -0.98
CA GLY A 101 -9.36 -8.58 -1.61
C GLY A 101 -9.39 -8.85 -3.11
N SER A 102 -10.56 -8.95 -3.74
CA SER A 102 -10.66 -9.15 -5.19
C SER A 102 -10.18 -7.93 -5.97
N SER A 103 -10.42 -6.72 -5.49
CA SER A 103 -9.85 -5.50 -6.03
C SER A 103 -8.57 -5.10 -5.29
N ASP A 104 -8.55 -5.22 -3.97
CA ASP A 104 -7.48 -4.74 -3.09
C ASP A 104 -6.89 -5.89 -2.27
N MET A 105 -5.79 -6.60 -2.75
CA MET A 105 -5.27 -6.53 -4.12
C MET A 105 -4.87 -7.92 -4.65
N LYS A 106 -5.53 -8.99 -4.13
CA LYS A 106 -5.19 -10.39 -4.44
C LYS A 106 -5.29 -10.74 -5.93
N ALA A 107 -6.24 -10.10 -6.68
CA ALA A 107 -6.36 -10.33 -8.11
C ALA A 107 -5.14 -9.82 -8.90
N ALA A 108 -4.55 -8.70 -8.52
CA ALA A 108 -3.32 -8.20 -9.14
C ALA A 108 -2.14 -9.15 -8.91
N ILE A 109 -2.01 -9.68 -7.69
CA ILE A 109 -0.99 -10.68 -7.35
C ILE A 109 -1.16 -11.93 -8.22
N ALA A 110 -2.39 -12.44 -8.34
CA ALA A 110 -2.69 -13.59 -9.19
C ALA A 110 -2.34 -13.31 -10.67
N ALA A 111 -2.71 -12.13 -11.17
CA ALA A 111 -2.43 -11.74 -12.56
C ALA A 111 -0.92 -11.67 -12.82
N PHE A 112 -0.15 -11.05 -11.92
CA PHE A 112 1.30 -10.94 -12.10
C PHE A 112 2.01 -12.30 -12.03
N ILE A 113 1.61 -13.16 -11.08
CA ILE A 113 2.16 -14.52 -10.97
C ILE A 113 1.89 -15.33 -12.25
N VAL A 114 0.64 -15.30 -12.76
CA VAL A 114 0.29 -15.98 -14.00
C VAL A 114 1.06 -15.42 -15.19
N ALA A 115 1.24 -14.11 -15.27
CA ALA A 115 2.07 -13.47 -16.29
C ALA A 115 3.54 -13.94 -16.20
N CYS A 116 4.11 -14.04 -15.01
CA CYS A 116 5.46 -14.55 -14.81
C CYS A 116 5.59 -16.02 -15.27
N ILE A 117 4.64 -16.88 -14.90
CA ILE A 117 4.65 -18.30 -15.30
C ILE A 117 4.58 -18.42 -16.82
N ASN A 118 3.72 -17.64 -17.48
CA ASN A 118 3.59 -17.65 -18.94
C ASN A 118 4.83 -17.09 -19.66
N SER A 119 5.57 -16.18 -19.02
CA SER A 119 6.78 -15.54 -19.58
C SER A 119 8.08 -16.12 -19.01
N ALA A 120 8.05 -17.31 -18.37
CA ALA A 120 9.18 -17.85 -17.63
C ALA A 120 10.46 -17.97 -18.49
N GLU A 121 10.36 -18.41 -19.75
CA GLU A 121 11.52 -18.51 -20.65
C GLU A 121 12.16 -17.12 -20.92
N VAL A 122 11.35 -16.09 -21.11
CA VAL A 122 11.82 -14.70 -21.32
C VAL A 122 12.46 -14.16 -20.06
N ILE A 123 11.87 -14.41 -18.90
CA ILE A 123 12.39 -13.97 -17.60
C ILE A 123 13.77 -14.59 -17.34
N VAL A 124 13.88 -15.92 -17.49
CA VAL A 124 15.14 -16.66 -17.26
C VAL A 124 16.20 -16.28 -18.29
N GLY A 125 15.82 -16.03 -19.53
CA GLY A 125 16.74 -15.54 -20.58
C GLY A 125 17.12 -14.05 -20.40
N GLY A 126 16.34 -13.28 -19.65
CA GLY A 126 16.49 -11.85 -19.41
C GLY A 126 17.11 -11.48 -18.06
N SER A 127 16.65 -10.37 -17.47
CA SER A 127 17.17 -9.82 -16.21
C SER A 127 16.54 -10.40 -14.94
N GLY A 128 15.52 -11.27 -15.09
CA GLY A 128 14.82 -11.86 -13.96
C GLY A 128 13.67 -11.00 -13.41
N VAL A 129 12.89 -11.62 -12.51
CA VAL A 129 11.76 -11.00 -11.81
C VAL A 129 11.84 -11.34 -10.33
N VAL A 130 11.42 -10.41 -9.47
CA VAL A 130 11.27 -10.61 -8.02
C VAL A 130 9.89 -10.17 -7.54
N LEU A 131 9.30 -10.94 -6.63
CA LEU A 131 8.03 -10.67 -5.98
C LEU A 131 8.30 -10.37 -4.50
N LEU A 132 7.81 -9.24 -4.01
CA LEU A 132 7.79 -8.89 -2.59
C LEU A 132 6.32 -8.89 -2.16
N LEU A 133 5.87 -9.99 -1.57
CA LEU A 133 4.49 -10.14 -1.14
C LEU A 133 4.40 -9.98 0.38
N THR A 134 3.61 -9.03 0.82
CA THR A 134 3.59 -8.56 2.20
C THR A 134 2.28 -8.89 2.90
N GLY A 135 2.31 -8.84 4.22
CA GLY A 135 1.15 -8.73 5.08
C GLY A 135 1.20 -7.40 5.81
N GLY A 136 0.03 -6.88 6.24
CA GLY A 136 -0.04 -5.70 7.11
C GLY A 136 0.15 -4.36 6.43
N GLU A 137 -0.13 -4.26 5.14
CA GLU A 137 -0.18 -2.98 4.43
C GLU A 137 -1.29 -2.09 5.00
N GLU A 138 -2.48 -2.65 5.18
CA GLU A 138 -3.73 -2.01 5.60
C GLU A 138 -3.68 -1.35 6.99
N THR A 139 -2.67 -1.69 7.79
CA THR A 139 -2.44 -1.13 9.14
C THR A 139 -1.22 -0.22 9.21
N GLY A 140 -0.60 0.11 8.07
CA GLY A 140 0.54 1.02 7.97
C GLY A 140 1.84 0.36 7.53
N CYS A 141 1.75 -0.61 6.61
CA CYS A 141 2.89 -1.29 5.97
C CYS A 141 3.76 -2.08 6.97
N ASP A 142 3.12 -2.77 7.94
CA ASP A 142 3.82 -3.49 9.01
C ASP A 142 4.78 -4.55 8.46
N GLY A 143 4.34 -5.32 7.45
CA GLY A 143 5.15 -6.36 6.83
C GLY A 143 6.35 -5.79 6.05
N ALA A 144 6.13 -4.78 5.23
CA ALA A 144 7.21 -4.09 4.53
C ALA A 144 8.22 -3.51 5.52
N ARG A 145 7.76 -2.87 6.59
CA ARG A 145 8.61 -2.36 7.68
C ARG A 145 9.43 -3.45 8.35
N ALA A 146 8.81 -4.60 8.64
CA ALA A 146 9.50 -5.73 9.23
C ALA A 146 10.58 -6.30 8.27
N MET A 147 10.24 -6.40 6.99
CA MET A 147 11.15 -6.92 5.97
C MET A 147 12.39 -6.05 5.79
N ILE A 148 12.25 -4.72 5.77
CA ILE A 148 13.38 -3.80 5.61
C ILE A 148 14.26 -3.69 6.86
N ASN A 149 13.71 -3.98 8.03
CA ASN A 149 14.44 -3.92 9.31
C ASN A 149 15.05 -5.26 9.75
N ASP A 150 14.81 -6.36 9.01
CA ASP A 150 15.41 -7.65 9.30
C ASP A 150 16.87 -7.68 8.81
N PRO A 151 17.87 -7.75 9.74
CA PRO A 151 19.28 -7.78 9.36
C PRO A 151 19.69 -9.06 8.63
N PHE A 152 18.87 -10.10 8.66
CA PHE A 152 19.11 -11.38 7.99
C PHE A 152 18.48 -11.46 6.61
N MET A 153 17.67 -10.46 6.23
CA MET A 153 17.03 -10.42 4.92
C MET A 153 17.84 -9.55 3.95
N THR A 154 18.19 -10.12 2.82
CA THR A 154 18.83 -9.37 1.74
C THR A 154 17.77 -8.99 0.71
N LEU A 155 17.41 -7.71 0.69
CA LEU A 155 16.47 -7.21 -0.29
C LEU A 155 17.14 -7.05 -1.66
N PRO A 156 16.40 -7.36 -2.76
CA PRO A 156 16.90 -7.19 -4.12
C PRO A 156 17.13 -5.71 -4.46
N ARG A 157 17.90 -5.47 -5.53
CA ARG A 157 18.08 -4.14 -6.13
C ARG A 157 17.46 -4.12 -7.52
N PRO A 158 16.13 -4.03 -7.63
CA PRO A 158 15.47 -4.06 -8.93
C PRO A 158 15.75 -2.79 -9.75
N GLY A 159 15.54 -2.90 -11.05
CA GLY A 159 15.64 -1.76 -11.94
C GLY A 159 14.32 -0.99 -12.11
N ALA A 160 13.19 -1.63 -11.75
CA ALA A 160 11.87 -1.02 -11.72
C ALA A 160 10.95 -1.77 -10.74
N LEU A 161 9.90 -1.10 -10.24
CA LEU A 161 8.91 -1.64 -9.30
C LEU A 161 7.49 -1.42 -9.82
N ILE A 162 6.70 -2.48 -9.83
CA ILE A 162 5.24 -2.43 -10.02
C ILE A 162 4.58 -2.67 -8.66
N VAL A 163 3.60 -1.84 -8.30
CA VAL A 163 2.71 -2.03 -7.14
C VAL A 163 1.33 -2.41 -7.67
N GLY A 164 0.81 -3.56 -7.26
CA GLY A 164 -0.41 -4.15 -7.84
C GLY A 164 -1.74 -3.59 -7.33
N GLU A 165 -1.78 -2.38 -6.78
CA GLU A 165 -2.98 -1.74 -6.23
C GLU A 165 -4.09 -1.51 -7.26
N PRO A 166 -5.36 -1.36 -6.81
CA PRO A 166 -6.50 -1.19 -7.69
C PRO A 166 -6.45 0.12 -8.47
N THR A 167 -6.19 0.04 -9.76
CA THR A 167 -6.14 1.19 -10.68
C THR A 167 -6.98 1.01 -11.93
N ALA A 168 -7.75 -0.09 -12.03
CA ALA A 168 -8.49 -0.45 -13.25
C ALA A 168 -7.57 -0.50 -14.48
N ASN A 169 -6.35 -1.04 -14.33
CA ASN A 169 -5.29 -1.08 -15.35
C ASN A 169 -4.81 0.30 -15.84
N TYR A 170 -5.11 1.39 -15.10
CA TYR A 170 -4.59 2.71 -15.39
C TYR A 170 -3.19 2.88 -14.76
N PRO A 171 -2.16 3.30 -15.52
CA PRO A 171 -0.82 3.48 -14.97
C PRO A 171 -0.74 4.74 -14.09
N ILE A 172 -0.44 4.56 -12.82
CA ILE A 172 -0.36 5.62 -11.80
C ILE A 172 1.11 5.79 -11.40
N ILE A 173 1.63 7.02 -11.38
CA ILE A 173 3.05 7.30 -11.19
C ILE A 173 3.45 7.63 -9.75
N GLY A 174 2.54 7.51 -8.81
CA GLY A 174 2.85 7.75 -7.40
C GLY A 174 1.63 7.85 -6.49
N HIS A 175 1.90 8.06 -5.21
CA HIS A 175 0.88 8.17 -4.16
C HIS A 175 1.26 9.21 -3.12
N LYS A 176 0.26 9.73 -2.39
CA LYS A 176 0.51 10.60 -1.24
C LYS A 176 1.15 9.83 -0.10
N GLY A 177 1.96 10.52 0.70
CA GLY A 177 2.41 10.02 1.99
C GLY A 177 1.32 10.08 3.05
N ALA A 178 1.51 9.32 4.13
CA ALA A 178 0.68 9.38 5.32
C ALA A 178 1.55 9.60 6.56
N LEU A 179 1.21 10.63 7.32
CA LEU A 179 1.80 10.92 8.62
C LEU A 179 0.66 10.93 9.64
N TRP A 180 0.59 9.86 10.46
CA TRP A 180 -0.40 9.77 11.53
C TRP A 180 0.26 10.08 12.86
N LEU A 181 -0.30 11.03 13.57
CA LEU A 181 0.25 11.52 14.82
C LEU A 181 -0.78 11.37 15.94
N ARG A 182 -0.32 10.94 17.11
CA ARG A 182 -1.07 11.03 18.35
C ARG A 182 -0.64 12.27 19.10
N CYS A 183 -1.62 13.09 19.46
CA CYS A 183 -1.46 14.28 20.27
C CYS A 183 -2.09 14.04 21.65
N GLU A 184 -1.32 14.21 22.70
CA GLU A 184 -1.76 14.00 24.07
C GLU A 184 -1.67 15.30 24.88
N THR A 185 -2.69 15.54 25.70
CA THR A 185 -2.72 16.64 26.66
C THR A 185 -2.77 16.08 28.07
N GLN A 186 -2.04 16.71 28.97
CA GLN A 186 -1.99 16.37 30.37
C GLN A 186 -2.50 17.51 31.23
N GLY A 187 -3.45 17.21 32.10
CA GLY A 187 -4.05 18.10 33.07
C GLY A 187 -3.78 17.67 34.49
N LYS A 188 -4.70 18.06 35.36
CA LYS A 188 -4.70 17.72 36.80
C LYS A 188 -6.12 17.35 37.21
N THR A 189 -6.30 16.18 37.82
CA THR A 189 -7.61 15.74 38.29
C THR A 189 -8.07 16.54 39.50
N ALA A 190 -9.36 16.80 39.60
CA ALA A 190 -10.06 17.40 40.73
C ALA A 190 -11.52 16.93 40.76
N HIS A 191 -12.22 17.21 41.86
CA HIS A 191 -13.66 16.97 41.92
C HIS A 191 -14.40 17.86 40.93
N GLY A 192 -15.37 17.34 40.17
CA GLY A 192 -16.10 18.10 39.15
C GLY A 192 -16.87 19.32 39.66
N ALA A 193 -17.19 19.37 40.97
CA ALA A 193 -17.79 20.53 41.63
C ALA A 193 -16.77 21.63 42.06
N MET A 194 -15.46 21.32 41.92
CA MET A 194 -14.35 22.25 42.26
C MET A 194 -13.32 22.25 41.11
N PRO A 195 -13.75 22.59 39.89
CA PRO A 195 -12.91 22.48 38.71
C PRO A 195 -11.69 23.43 38.73
N GLU A 196 -11.75 24.49 39.51
CA GLU A 196 -10.65 25.45 39.70
C GLU A 196 -9.42 24.84 40.39
N LEU A 197 -9.57 23.71 41.07
CA LEU A 197 -8.46 22.97 41.70
C LEU A 197 -7.73 22.00 40.73
N GLY A 198 -8.30 21.80 39.54
CA GLY A 198 -7.78 20.95 38.51
C GLY A 198 -7.32 21.69 37.24
N ILE A 199 -6.86 20.94 36.27
CA ILE A 199 -6.58 21.38 34.91
C ILE A 199 -7.26 20.38 33.96
N ASN A 200 -8.22 20.85 33.20
CA ASN A 200 -9.01 19.96 32.32
C ASN A 200 -8.28 19.65 31.03
N ALA A 201 -7.81 18.40 30.89
CA ALA A 201 -7.10 17.96 29.70
C ALA A 201 -7.97 17.95 28.43
N ILE A 202 -9.31 17.74 28.57
CA ILE A 202 -10.22 17.83 27.41
C ILE A 202 -10.29 19.26 26.87
N TYR A 203 -10.27 20.25 27.72
CA TYR A 203 -10.24 21.66 27.28
C TYR A 203 -8.93 21.99 26.56
N LEU A 204 -7.79 21.51 27.09
CA LEU A 204 -6.50 21.66 26.41
C LEU A 204 -6.49 20.97 25.03
N ALA A 205 -7.09 19.76 24.92
CA ALA A 205 -7.20 19.06 23.64
C ALA A 205 -8.12 19.82 22.66
N ALA A 206 -9.25 20.35 23.12
CA ALA A 206 -10.17 21.13 22.30
C ALA A 206 -9.52 22.42 21.77
N ASP A 207 -8.75 23.11 22.58
CA ASP A 207 -8.00 24.31 22.18
C ASP A 207 -6.91 23.94 21.14
N ALA A 208 -6.21 22.84 21.34
CA ALA A 208 -5.22 22.32 20.39
C ALA A 208 -5.86 21.97 19.04
N ILE A 209 -7.00 21.27 19.03
CA ILE A 209 -7.77 20.95 17.81
C ILE A 209 -8.23 22.25 17.13
N GLY A 210 -8.66 23.25 17.91
CA GLY A 210 -8.99 24.57 17.40
C GLY A 210 -7.83 25.23 16.66
N LYS A 211 -6.59 25.11 17.17
CA LYS A 211 -5.38 25.59 16.50
C LYS A 211 -5.06 24.79 15.23
N ILE A 212 -5.20 23.46 15.26
CA ILE A 212 -4.95 22.57 14.10
C ILE A 212 -5.79 22.98 12.89
N ARG A 213 -7.01 23.43 13.08
CA ARG A 213 -7.89 23.91 11.98
C ARG A 213 -7.27 25.05 11.17
N HIS A 214 -6.33 25.79 11.74
CA HIS A 214 -5.63 26.91 11.12
C HIS A 214 -4.17 26.61 10.79
N PHE A 215 -3.72 25.37 11.00
CA PHE A 215 -2.37 24.94 10.61
C PHE A 215 -2.29 24.75 9.09
N ASP A 216 -1.32 25.39 8.46
CA ASP A 216 -1.02 25.19 7.05
C ASP A 216 0.07 24.11 6.90
N PRO A 217 -0.24 22.89 6.42
CA PRO A 217 0.76 21.84 6.23
C PRO A 217 1.77 22.16 5.11
N GLY A 218 1.41 23.02 4.14
CA GLY A 218 2.30 23.44 3.07
C GLY A 218 1.60 23.84 1.77
N PRO A 219 2.36 24.30 0.77
CA PRO A 219 1.83 24.70 -0.51
C PRO A 219 1.28 23.53 -1.32
N PRO A 220 0.43 23.76 -2.32
CA PRO A 220 -0.05 22.70 -3.19
C PRO A 220 1.05 22.21 -4.12
N HIS A 221 1.23 20.89 -4.19
CA HIS A 221 2.06 20.25 -5.22
C HIS A 221 1.34 20.24 -6.57
N PRO A 222 2.03 20.44 -7.71
CA PRO A 222 1.40 20.51 -9.04
C PRO A 222 0.49 19.33 -9.37
N LEU A 223 0.93 18.11 -9.07
CA LEU A 223 0.20 16.87 -9.36
C LEU A 223 -0.61 16.38 -8.15
N MET A 224 -0.01 16.36 -6.94
CA MET A 224 -0.64 15.81 -5.72
C MET A 224 -1.61 16.78 -5.03
N LYS A 225 -1.71 18.04 -5.54
CA LYS A 225 -2.56 19.08 -4.96
C LYS A 225 -2.11 19.45 -3.53
N ARG A 226 -3.00 20.05 -2.76
CA ARG A 226 -2.67 20.48 -1.40
C ARG A 226 -2.55 19.29 -0.44
N PRO A 227 -1.57 19.29 0.47
CA PRO A 227 -1.54 18.36 1.59
C PRO A 227 -2.83 18.49 2.41
N THR A 228 -3.28 17.39 3.01
CA THR A 228 -4.48 17.39 3.84
C THR A 228 -4.13 17.13 5.29
N LEU A 229 -4.98 17.64 6.19
CA LEU A 229 -4.90 17.40 7.62
C LEU A 229 -6.31 17.19 8.15
N ASN A 230 -6.49 16.12 8.93
CA ASN A 230 -7.75 15.77 9.57
C ASN A 230 -7.52 15.26 10.98
N VAL A 231 -8.37 15.67 11.92
CA VAL A 231 -8.43 15.08 13.28
C VAL A 231 -9.47 13.95 13.22
N GLY A 232 -9.01 12.71 13.24
CA GLY A 232 -9.86 11.54 13.05
C GLY A 232 -10.50 11.00 14.33
N THR A 233 -9.82 11.14 15.48
CA THR A 233 -10.31 10.66 16.78
C THR A 233 -10.05 11.67 17.88
N ILE A 234 -10.87 11.63 18.95
CA ILE A 234 -10.63 12.31 20.21
C ILE A 234 -11.14 11.45 21.37
N ARG A 235 -10.37 11.36 22.44
CA ARG A 235 -10.70 10.60 23.66
C ARG A 235 -10.25 11.37 24.89
N GLY A 236 -11.00 11.29 26.01
CA GLY A 236 -10.59 11.93 27.25
C GLY A 236 -11.59 11.71 28.38
N GLY A 237 -11.09 11.78 29.62
CA GLY A 237 -11.87 11.59 30.83
C GLY A 237 -12.20 10.12 31.15
N LEU A 238 -12.54 9.89 32.43
CA LEU A 238 -12.92 8.57 32.96
C LEU A 238 -14.37 8.53 33.42
N ASN A 239 -14.85 9.65 33.98
CA ASN A 239 -16.21 9.80 34.50
C ASN A 239 -16.64 11.27 34.46
N ILE A 240 -17.95 11.53 34.65
CA ILE A 240 -18.53 12.86 34.47
C ILE A 240 -18.26 13.82 35.65
N ASN A 241 -17.97 13.30 36.84
CA ASN A 241 -17.83 14.08 38.04
C ASN A 241 -16.38 14.33 38.50
N SER A 242 -15.42 14.12 37.62
CA SER A 242 -14.00 14.44 37.82
C SER A 242 -13.47 15.34 36.70
N VAL A 243 -12.58 16.24 37.03
CA VAL A 243 -11.80 17.00 36.04
C VAL A 243 -10.84 16.00 35.38
N PRO A 244 -10.87 15.82 34.03
CA PRO A 244 -10.00 14.88 33.35
C PRO A 244 -8.54 15.38 33.34
N ASP A 245 -7.62 14.48 33.69
CA ASP A 245 -6.18 14.75 33.72
C ASP A 245 -5.45 14.26 32.46
N ARG A 246 -6.14 13.55 31.54
CA ARG A 246 -5.58 13.11 30.27
C ARG A 246 -6.63 13.16 29.16
N ALA A 247 -6.22 13.66 27.98
CA ALA A 247 -6.97 13.49 26.76
C ALA A 247 -6.00 13.28 25.59
N SER A 248 -6.48 12.67 24.51
CA SER A 248 -5.72 12.44 23.29
C SER A 248 -6.58 12.61 22.05
N PHE A 249 -5.96 12.95 20.94
CA PHE A 249 -6.59 12.97 19.63
C PHE A 249 -5.57 12.55 18.57
N ASP A 250 -6.05 11.91 17.50
CA ASP A 250 -5.20 11.42 16.42
C ASP A 250 -5.39 12.28 15.17
N VAL A 251 -4.28 12.61 14.53
CA VAL A 251 -4.20 13.46 13.33
C VAL A 251 -3.73 12.63 12.15
N ASP A 252 -4.44 12.69 11.03
CA ASP A 252 -4.05 12.14 9.73
C ASP A 252 -3.63 13.29 8.81
N MET A 253 -2.37 13.25 8.35
CA MET A 253 -1.86 14.14 7.32
C MET A 253 -1.54 13.35 6.06
N ARG A 254 -1.98 13.88 4.88
CA ARG A 254 -1.57 13.35 3.58
C ARG A 254 -0.61 14.34 2.94
N THR A 255 0.59 13.86 2.64
CA THR A 255 1.75 14.66 2.26
C THR A 255 2.14 14.43 0.80
N ASP A 256 3.07 15.22 0.31
CA ASP A 256 3.73 15.07 -0.98
C ASP A 256 5.27 14.96 -0.79
N PRO A 257 6.04 14.61 -1.82
CA PRO A 257 7.48 14.37 -1.68
C PRO A 257 8.32 15.58 -1.28
N THR A 258 7.76 16.79 -1.31
CA THR A 258 8.46 18.02 -0.92
C THR A 258 8.40 18.29 0.58
N LEU A 259 7.57 17.53 1.32
CA LEU A 259 7.33 17.70 2.74
C LEU A 259 8.07 16.63 3.55
N ALA A 260 9.16 17.02 4.20
CA ALA A 260 9.83 16.16 5.17
C ALA A 260 8.96 16.02 6.44
N HIS A 261 8.57 14.77 6.78
CA HIS A 261 7.63 14.49 7.86
C HIS A 261 8.13 14.96 9.23
N HIS A 262 9.45 14.82 9.51
CA HIS A 262 10.04 15.34 10.76
C HIS A 262 9.86 16.87 10.89
N ALA A 263 10.17 17.61 9.82
CA ALA A 263 10.02 19.08 9.82
C ALA A 263 8.55 19.51 9.94
N LEU A 264 7.63 18.72 9.34
CA LEU A 264 6.19 18.95 9.47
C LEU A 264 5.71 18.71 10.91
N THR A 265 6.19 17.66 11.55
CA THR A 265 5.91 17.34 12.96
C THR A 265 6.45 18.43 13.90
N GLU A 266 7.67 18.91 13.68
CA GLU A 266 8.26 20.01 14.44
C GLU A 266 7.46 21.32 14.29
N ARG A 267 7.04 21.67 13.07
CA ARG A 267 6.18 22.83 12.81
C ARG A 267 4.83 22.71 13.52
N LEU A 268 4.24 21.52 13.53
CA LEU A 268 2.99 21.25 14.24
C LEU A 268 3.20 21.39 15.76
N GLN A 269 4.28 20.81 16.31
CA GLN A 269 4.63 20.94 17.74
C GLN A 269 4.77 22.40 18.15
N GLN A 270 5.48 23.20 17.37
CA GLN A 270 5.62 24.65 17.62
C GLN A 270 4.26 25.39 17.57
N HIS A 271 3.38 24.98 16.63
CA HIS A 271 2.05 25.58 16.50
C HIS A 271 1.13 25.26 17.69
N LEU A 272 1.24 24.03 18.24
CA LEU A 272 0.43 23.57 19.37
C LEU A 272 0.98 23.97 20.75
N SER A 273 2.25 24.32 20.82
CA SER A 273 3.00 24.59 22.08
C SER A 273 3.26 23.33 22.93
N ASP A 274 3.99 23.51 24.04
CA ASP A 274 4.40 22.44 24.97
C ASP A 274 3.23 21.82 25.76
N ALA A 275 2.03 22.36 25.63
CA ALA A 275 0.82 21.79 26.26
C ALA A 275 0.37 20.48 25.61
N VAL A 276 0.93 20.14 24.45
CA VAL A 276 0.60 18.93 23.68
C VAL A 276 1.89 18.14 23.43
N THR A 277 1.87 16.85 23.77
CA THR A 277 2.93 15.92 23.39
C THR A 277 2.52 15.20 22.11
N ILE A 278 3.39 15.22 21.10
CA ILE A 278 3.15 14.54 19.81
C ILE A 278 4.00 13.27 19.73
N SER A 279 3.37 12.18 19.35
CA SER A 279 4.05 10.91 19.00
C SER A 279 3.59 10.43 17.62
N THR A 280 4.50 9.81 16.88
CA THR A 280 4.22 9.27 15.55
C THR A 280 3.58 7.88 15.67
N LEU A 281 2.45 7.67 15.00
CA LEU A 281 1.79 6.38 14.86
C LEU A 281 2.20 5.71 13.53
N VAL A 282 2.18 6.47 12.44
CA VAL A 282 2.54 6.01 11.09
C VAL A 282 3.35 7.10 10.41
N ASP A 283 4.43 6.70 9.77
CA ASP A 283 5.30 7.55 8.95
C ASP A 283 5.60 6.82 7.64
N LEU A 284 4.90 7.22 6.58
CA LEU A 284 4.97 6.65 5.24
C LEU A 284 5.16 7.78 4.23
N PRO A 285 6.38 7.96 3.68
CA PRO A 285 6.64 9.04 2.72
C PRO A 285 5.84 8.88 1.43
N ALA A 286 5.61 10.00 0.75
CA ALA A 286 5.00 10.01 -0.56
C ALA A 286 5.97 9.46 -1.61
N VAL A 287 5.42 8.78 -2.62
CA VAL A 287 6.16 8.23 -3.75
C VAL A 287 5.75 8.96 -5.02
N LEU A 288 6.73 9.37 -5.83
CA LEU A 288 6.48 9.97 -7.14
C LEU A 288 7.62 9.63 -8.09
N THR A 289 7.30 8.98 -9.19
CA THR A 289 8.23 8.74 -10.29
C THR A 289 7.99 9.76 -11.40
N GLU A 290 9.06 10.22 -12.04
CA GLU A 290 8.93 11.15 -13.15
C GLU A 290 8.22 10.50 -14.34
N ARG A 291 7.16 11.17 -14.87
CA ARG A 291 6.43 10.71 -16.06
C ARG A 291 7.34 10.53 -17.28
N ARG A 292 8.46 11.27 -17.34
CA ARG A 292 9.43 11.22 -18.45
C ARG A 292 10.46 10.11 -18.32
N HIS A 293 10.49 9.36 -17.20
CA HIS A 293 11.40 8.22 -17.05
C HIS A 293 11.15 7.23 -18.19
N PRO A 294 12.18 6.73 -18.90
CA PRO A 294 12.00 5.89 -20.10
C PRO A 294 11.13 4.66 -19.87
N TRP A 295 11.35 3.93 -18.77
CA TRP A 295 10.53 2.77 -18.43
C TRP A 295 9.06 3.14 -18.15
N ILE A 296 8.80 4.27 -17.48
CA ILE A 296 7.42 4.75 -17.25
C ILE A 296 6.74 5.08 -18.60
N GLN A 297 7.45 5.66 -19.54
CA GLN A 297 6.92 5.94 -20.88
C GLN A 297 6.57 4.63 -21.62
N SER A 298 7.44 3.61 -21.54
CA SER A 298 7.17 2.29 -22.10
C SER A 298 5.91 1.68 -21.50
N VAL A 299 5.77 1.65 -20.15
CA VAL A 299 4.56 1.12 -19.50
C VAL A 299 3.30 1.88 -19.93
N PHE A 300 3.36 3.22 -20.01
CA PHE A 300 2.22 3.99 -20.49
C PHE A 300 1.82 3.64 -21.92
N ALA A 301 2.80 3.46 -22.81
CA ALA A 301 2.54 3.06 -24.21
C ALA A 301 1.88 1.66 -24.28
N LEU A 302 2.29 0.74 -23.40
CA LEU A 302 1.68 -0.60 -23.29
C LEU A 302 0.24 -0.55 -22.74
N CYS A 303 -0.07 0.41 -21.87
CA CYS A 303 -1.41 0.60 -21.32
C CYS A 303 -2.37 1.35 -22.27
N GLU A 304 -1.85 2.21 -23.17
CA GLU A 304 -2.69 3.04 -24.06
C GLU A 304 -3.81 2.28 -24.79
N PRO A 305 -3.57 1.07 -25.36
CA PRO A 305 -4.63 0.35 -26.07
C PRO A 305 -5.83 -0.07 -25.21
N LEU A 306 -5.69 -0.10 -23.90
CA LEU A 306 -6.77 -0.46 -22.95
C LEU A 306 -7.67 0.74 -22.61
N HIS A 307 -7.32 1.95 -23.08
CA HIS A 307 -8.02 3.17 -22.70
C HIS A 307 -8.48 3.96 -23.92
N THR A 308 -9.66 4.55 -23.82
CA THR A 308 -10.26 5.34 -24.92
C THR A 308 -9.76 6.79 -24.99
N ALA A 309 -9.20 7.28 -23.88
CA ALA A 309 -8.64 8.63 -23.77
C ALA A 309 -7.12 8.58 -23.57
N PRO A 310 -6.38 9.60 -24.00
CA PRO A 310 -4.95 9.69 -23.74
C PRO A 310 -4.62 9.56 -22.25
N LEU A 311 -3.57 8.82 -21.94
CA LEU A 311 -3.15 8.60 -20.56
C LEU A 311 -2.37 9.80 -20.02
N GLU A 312 -2.89 10.40 -18.96
CA GLU A 312 -2.25 11.49 -18.24
C GLU A 312 -1.53 10.98 -16.99
N ALA A 313 -0.55 11.72 -16.50
CA ALA A 313 0.10 11.44 -15.23
C ALA A 313 -0.92 11.63 -14.08
N ARG A 314 -1.13 10.57 -13.30
CA ARG A 314 -2.03 10.58 -12.13
C ARG A 314 -1.32 9.99 -10.91
N ILE A 315 -1.84 10.34 -9.75
CA ILE A 315 -1.45 9.77 -8.45
C ILE A 315 -2.69 9.29 -7.71
N VAL A 316 -2.48 8.42 -6.73
CA VAL A 316 -3.54 8.03 -5.78
C VAL A 316 -3.38 8.73 -4.45
N PRO A 317 -4.48 9.01 -3.73
CA PRO A 317 -4.45 9.75 -2.46
C PRO A 317 -4.09 8.89 -1.23
N TYR A 318 -4.11 7.56 -1.36
CA TYR A 318 -3.72 6.60 -0.34
C TYR A 318 -2.22 6.26 -0.44
N PHE A 319 -1.65 5.59 0.54
CA PHE A 319 -0.28 5.07 0.52
C PHE A 319 -0.26 3.61 0.04
N THR A 320 0.91 3.09 -0.21
CA THR A 320 1.16 1.68 -0.51
C THR A 320 2.47 1.25 0.14
N ASP A 321 2.80 -0.03 0.14
CA ASP A 321 4.08 -0.56 0.60
C ASP A 321 5.30 0.07 -0.09
N ALA A 322 5.13 0.65 -1.28
CA ALA A 322 6.19 1.40 -1.96
C ALA A 322 6.74 2.55 -1.11
N ALA A 323 5.94 3.13 -0.21
CA ALA A 323 6.37 4.17 0.72
C ALA A 323 7.64 3.78 1.51
N LEU A 324 7.74 2.51 1.88
CA LEU A 324 8.90 1.97 2.63
C LEU A 324 9.87 1.21 1.72
N LEU A 325 9.36 0.48 0.75
CA LEU A 325 10.18 -0.40 -0.09
C LEU A 325 11.08 0.37 -1.05
N ILE A 326 10.67 1.52 -1.59
CA ILE A 326 11.44 2.23 -2.62
C ILE A 326 12.87 2.52 -2.18
N ASP A 327 13.06 3.13 -1.02
CA ASP A 327 14.40 3.47 -0.53
C ASP A 327 15.23 2.22 -0.22
N ALA A 328 14.59 1.21 0.39
CA ALA A 328 15.24 -0.06 0.72
C ALA A 328 15.68 -0.84 -0.53
N LEU A 329 14.97 -0.70 -1.64
CA LEU A 329 15.27 -1.33 -2.93
C LEU A 329 16.27 -0.52 -3.79
N GLY A 330 16.70 0.68 -3.34
CA GLY A 330 17.65 1.53 -4.05
C GLY A 330 17.02 2.49 -5.04
N ALA A 331 15.83 2.98 -4.70
CA ALA A 331 15.07 3.99 -5.41
C ALA A 331 14.77 3.66 -6.89
N PRO A 332 14.26 2.47 -7.22
CA PRO A 332 13.84 2.16 -8.58
C PRO A 332 12.66 3.04 -9.00
N PRO A 333 12.48 3.33 -10.30
CA PRO A 333 11.24 3.91 -10.81
C PRO A 333 10.07 3.00 -10.45
N CYS A 334 8.96 3.60 -10.00
CA CYS A 334 7.80 2.89 -9.51
C CYS A 334 6.55 3.26 -10.29
N ILE A 335 5.71 2.26 -10.57
CA ILE A 335 4.37 2.44 -11.10
C ILE A 335 3.37 1.65 -10.28
N ILE A 336 2.19 2.21 -10.06
CA ILE A 336 1.07 1.54 -9.42
C ILE A 336 0.12 1.12 -10.53
N LEU A 337 -0.15 -0.18 -10.63
CA LEU A 337 -0.88 -0.75 -11.76
C LEU A 337 -1.49 -2.09 -11.37
N GLY A 338 -2.81 -2.19 -11.39
CA GLY A 338 -3.54 -3.42 -11.13
C GLY A 338 -4.97 -3.41 -11.66
N PRO A 339 -5.61 -4.60 -11.82
CA PRO A 339 -6.93 -4.76 -12.41
C PRO A 339 -8.08 -4.30 -11.52
N GLY A 340 -7.84 -4.19 -10.20
CA GLY A 340 -8.87 -3.90 -9.22
C GLY A 340 -9.63 -2.61 -9.52
N GLU A 341 -10.92 -2.59 -9.18
CA GLU A 341 -11.77 -1.41 -9.31
C GLU A 341 -11.50 -0.45 -8.14
N PRO A 342 -10.95 0.75 -8.38
CA PRO A 342 -10.56 1.65 -7.29
C PRO A 342 -11.70 2.03 -6.34
N THR A 343 -12.93 2.07 -6.86
CA THR A 343 -14.12 2.45 -6.08
C THR A 343 -14.63 1.31 -5.21
N MET A 344 -14.11 0.09 -5.39
CA MET A 344 -14.52 -1.10 -4.64
C MET A 344 -13.57 -1.45 -3.50
N ALA A 345 -12.39 -0.83 -3.43
CA ALA A 345 -11.50 -0.98 -2.28
C ALA A 345 -12.26 -0.67 -0.97
N HIS A 346 -12.17 -1.58 0.02
CA HIS A 346 -12.82 -1.50 1.34
C HIS A 346 -14.37 -1.54 1.33
N GLN A 347 -15.02 -1.71 0.18
CA GLN A 347 -16.49 -1.76 0.10
C GLN A 347 -17.04 -3.17 0.42
N THR A 348 -18.28 -3.21 0.89
CA THR A 348 -19.07 -4.46 0.94
C THR A 348 -19.37 -4.91 -0.49
N ASP A 349 -19.44 -6.22 -0.74
CA ASP A 349 -19.58 -6.82 -2.06
C ASP A 349 -18.46 -6.37 -3.03
N GLU A 350 -17.24 -6.27 -2.51
CA GLU A 350 -16.03 -5.98 -3.30
C GLU A 350 -15.92 -6.94 -4.47
N TYR A 351 -15.59 -6.40 -5.65
CA TYR A 351 -15.38 -7.20 -6.87
C TYR A 351 -14.25 -6.65 -7.73
N CYS A 352 -13.65 -7.52 -8.51
CA CYS A 352 -12.80 -7.16 -9.64
C CYS A 352 -13.52 -7.54 -10.95
N VAL A 353 -13.42 -6.71 -11.98
CA VAL A 353 -13.98 -6.99 -13.31
C VAL A 353 -13.12 -8.06 -13.98
N VAL A 354 -13.74 -9.18 -14.38
CA VAL A 354 -13.05 -10.35 -14.94
C VAL A 354 -12.28 -10.00 -16.21
N GLU A 355 -12.84 -9.18 -17.08
CA GLU A 355 -12.18 -8.72 -18.31
C GLU A 355 -10.89 -7.96 -18.00
N ARG A 356 -10.93 -7.02 -17.04
CA ARG A 356 -9.72 -6.30 -16.60
C ARG A 356 -8.66 -7.21 -15.98
N LEU A 357 -9.10 -8.28 -15.30
CA LEU A 357 -8.17 -9.28 -14.76
C LEU A 357 -7.45 -10.03 -15.91
N TYR A 358 -8.14 -10.35 -17.00
CA TYR A 358 -7.52 -10.95 -18.19
C TYR A 358 -6.58 -9.97 -18.89
N GLU A 359 -7.02 -8.73 -19.10
CA GLU A 359 -6.22 -7.66 -19.66
C GLU A 359 -4.93 -7.43 -18.85
N SER A 360 -5.00 -7.51 -17.51
CA SER A 360 -3.82 -7.31 -16.67
C SER A 360 -2.80 -8.43 -16.81
N VAL A 361 -3.21 -9.69 -17.01
CA VAL A 361 -2.26 -10.78 -17.31
C VAL A 361 -1.49 -10.48 -18.59
N GLU A 362 -2.20 -10.12 -19.66
CA GLU A 362 -1.57 -9.79 -20.95
C GLU A 362 -0.69 -8.53 -20.84
N LEU A 363 -1.13 -7.53 -20.11
CA LEU A 363 -0.38 -6.30 -19.90
C LEU A 363 0.91 -6.57 -19.11
N TYR A 364 0.84 -7.33 -18.03
CA TYR A 364 2.02 -7.71 -17.25
C TYR A 364 2.99 -8.58 -18.06
N GLN A 365 2.51 -9.51 -18.90
CA GLN A 365 3.37 -10.26 -19.81
C GLN A 365 4.14 -9.33 -20.74
N ARG A 366 3.47 -8.38 -21.39
CA ARG A 366 4.12 -7.39 -22.26
C ARG A 366 5.13 -6.51 -21.52
N ILE A 367 4.81 -6.09 -20.28
CA ILE A 367 5.75 -5.32 -19.46
C ILE A 367 6.98 -6.16 -19.11
N ILE A 368 6.81 -7.44 -18.75
CA ILE A 368 7.89 -8.37 -18.46
C ILE A 368 8.76 -8.59 -19.70
N GLU A 369 8.14 -8.82 -20.85
CA GLU A 369 8.84 -9.03 -22.12
C GLU A 369 9.63 -7.77 -22.53
N ASP A 370 9.00 -6.61 -22.52
CA ASP A 370 9.66 -5.33 -22.83
C ASP A 370 10.85 -5.08 -21.89
N TYR A 371 10.64 -5.29 -20.59
CA TYR A 371 11.68 -5.09 -19.59
C TYR A 371 12.85 -6.07 -19.73
N CYS A 372 12.57 -7.36 -19.87
CA CYS A 372 13.59 -8.41 -19.93
C CYS A 372 14.36 -8.40 -21.26
N LEU A 373 13.72 -8.05 -22.38
CA LEU A 373 14.36 -8.08 -23.70
C LEU A 373 15.03 -6.75 -24.08
N PHE A 374 14.44 -5.62 -23.71
CA PHE A 374 14.88 -4.28 -24.15
C PHE A 374 15.44 -3.41 -23.04
N GLY A 375 15.15 -3.71 -21.78
CA GLY A 375 15.68 -2.98 -20.61
C GLY A 375 17.21 -2.99 -20.53
N LEU A 376 17.85 -4.00 -21.06
CA LEU A 376 19.30 -4.11 -21.20
C LEU A 376 19.91 -3.08 -22.17
N ALA A 377 19.22 -2.72 -23.24
CA ALA A 377 19.71 -1.77 -24.23
C ALA A 377 19.59 -0.31 -23.77
N ALA A 378 18.66 -0.01 -22.86
CA ALA A 378 18.45 1.32 -22.31
C ALA A 378 19.37 1.63 -21.12
N GLN A 379 19.75 0.63 -20.33
CA GLN A 379 20.64 0.80 -19.17
C GLN A 379 22.12 0.97 -19.56
N THR A 380 22.53 0.58 -20.77
CA THR A 380 23.91 0.73 -21.27
C THR A 380 24.15 2.05 -22.03
N ARG A 381 23.16 2.94 -22.14
CA ARG A 381 23.26 4.22 -22.87
C ARG A 381 23.35 5.46 -21.98
N PHE A 382 23.49 5.30 -20.64
CA PHE A 382 23.74 6.42 -19.72
C PHE A 382 24.87 6.14 -18.73
#